data_4e78df7fa34439f15ce199d058b89d9a
#
_entry.id   4e78df7fa34439f15ce199d058b89d9a
#
_cell.length_a   1.000
_cell.length_b   1.000
_cell.length_c   1.000
_cell.angle_alpha   90.00
_cell.angle_beta   90.00
_cell.angle_gamma   90.00
#
_symmetry.space_group_name_H-M   'P 1'
#
loop_
_entity.id
_entity.type
_entity.pdbx_description
1 polymer ?
#
loop_
_entity_poly.entity_id
_entity_poly.type
_entity_poly.pdbx_seq_one_letter_code
_entity_poly.pdbx_strand_id
1 'polypeptide(L)'
;MRANTLIKLLESRYPAVKAESWDNTGFQVGRADKEIRKVFLALDATEEVIRQAVDAKADMLITHHPLMMSGVKKVTSESLMGRKIITLLQNDICHYAMHTNYDVVEMGPAAGAMLKLKRSAVLEVTLVDPDTMREEGIGMTGELLRPVTVEECAEIVKTVFKLDSVKIFGDRDRIVERVAVST
;
A
#
# COMPACT_ATOMS: atom_id res chain seq x y z
N MET A 1 -1.88 -22.92 4.38
CA MET A 1 -0.42 -22.94 4.07
C MET A 1 0.34 -22.31 5.23
N ARG A 2 1.66 -22.52 5.34
CA ARG A 2 2.46 -21.87 6.41
C ARG A 2 2.69 -20.39 6.09
N ALA A 3 2.85 -19.56 7.13
CA ALA A 3 3.07 -18.11 6.98
C ALA A 3 4.29 -17.80 6.10
N ASN A 4 5.43 -18.50 6.32
CA ASN A 4 6.63 -18.32 5.49
C ASN A 4 6.39 -18.66 4.01
N THR A 5 5.48 -19.59 3.69
CA THR A 5 5.13 -19.93 2.30
C THR A 5 4.29 -18.82 1.68
N LEU A 6 3.33 -18.26 2.44
CA LEU A 6 2.52 -17.14 1.99
C LEU A 6 3.40 -15.88 1.78
N ILE A 7 4.30 -15.60 2.72
CA ILE A 7 5.24 -14.48 2.63
C ILE A 7 6.09 -14.59 1.36
N LYS A 8 6.69 -15.76 1.10
CA LYS A 8 7.48 -15.98 -0.13
C LYS A 8 6.65 -15.79 -1.40
N LEU A 9 5.36 -16.17 -1.38
CA LEU A 9 4.47 -15.94 -2.52
C LEU A 9 4.22 -14.44 -2.72
N LEU A 10 3.96 -13.68 -1.65
CA LEU A 10 3.79 -12.23 -1.71
C LEU A 10 5.06 -11.54 -2.20
N GLU A 11 6.21 -11.89 -1.64
CA GLU A 11 7.51 -11.32 -1.99
C GLU A 11 7.98 -11.69 -3.40
N SER A 12 7.53 -12.84 -3.96
CA SER A 12 7.82 -13.18 -5.36
C SER A 12 7.13 -12.23 -6.34
N ARG A 13 6.01 -11.63 -5.95
CA ARG A 13 5.27 -10.66 -6.75
C ARG A 13 5.59 -9.21 -6.37
N TYR A 14 5.78 -8.97 -5.10
CA TYR A 14 6.05 -7.65 -4.51
C TYR A 14 7.34 -7.69 -3.68
N PRO A 15 8.51 -7.79 -4.32
CA PRO A 15 9.78 -7.98 -3.63
C PRO A 15 10.08 -6.85 -2.64
N ALA A 16 10.50 -7.19 -1.42
CA ALA A 16 10.86 -6.19 -0.41
C ALA A 16 12.02 -5.28 -0.84
N VAL A 17 12.89 -5.77 -1.77
CA VAL A 17 13.99 -4.98 -2.33
C VAL A 17 13.51 -3.78 -3.17
N LYS A 18 12.25 -3.78 -3.59
CA LYS A 18 11.63 -2.64 -4.31
C LYS A 18 11.04 -1.58 -3.38
N ALA A 19 11.03 -1.83 -2.09
CA ALA A 19 10.58 -0.83 -1.11
C ALA A 19 11.62 0.29 -0.96
N GLU A 20 11.13 1.45 -0.55
CA GLU A 20 11.98 2.57 -0.20
C GLU A 20 12.95 2.22 0.93
N SER A 21 14.15 2.79 0.91
CA SER A 21 15.23 2.46 1.85
C SER A 21 14.90 2.78 3.31
N TRP A 22 13.97 3.70 3.55
CA TRP A 22 13.49 4.08 4.88
C TRP A 22 12.31 3.25 5.35
N ASP A 23 11.73 2.41 4.48
CA ASP A 23 10.52 1.64 4.75
C ASP A 23 10.79 0.42 5.64
N ASN A 24 9.75 -0.04 6.33
CA ASN A 24 9.76 -1.26 7.12
C ASN A 24 8.64 -2.21 6.66
N THR A 25 8.63 -2.51 5.37
CA THR A 25 7.71 -3.49 4.78
C THR A 25 8.02 -4.93 5.23
N GLY A 26 7.09 -5.84 5.04
CA GLY A 26 7.30 -7.27 5.25
C GLY A 26 6.70 -7.82 6.56
N PHE A 27 7.28 -8.92 7.05
CA PHE A 27 6.77 -9.65 8.22
C PHE A 27 7.19 -8.98 9.51
N GLN A 28 6.23 -8.44 10.27
CA GLN A 28 6.50 -7.62 11.45
C GLN A 28 6.19 -8.28 12.79
N VAL A 29 5.14 -9.12 12.86
CA VAL A 29 4.73 -9.78 14.11
C VAL A 29 4.29 -11.21 13.82
N GLY A 30 4.63 -12.14 14.70
CA GLY A 30 4.10 -13.50 14.67
C GLY A 30 5.15 -14.57 14.40
N ARG A 31 4.67 -15.77 14.05
CA ARG A 31 5.50 -16.97 13.84
C ARG A 31 5.48 -17.38 12.38
N ALA A 32 6.65 -17.50 11.77
CA ALA A 32 6.80 -17.86 10.36
C ALA A 32 6.33 -19.31 10.03
N ASP A 33 6.29 -20.18 11.01
CA ASP A 33 5.84 -21.57 10.88
C ASP A 33 4.33 -21.78 11.08
N LYS A 34 3.59 -20.73 11.49
CA LYS A 34 2.15 -20.79 11.72
C LYS A 34 1.40 -21.20 10.46
N GLU A 35 0.35 -22.03 10.61
CA GLU A 35 -0.60 -22.32 9.54
C GLU A 35 -1.56 -21.15 9.33
N ILE A 36 -1.64 -20.66 8.11
CA ILE A 36 -2.53 -19.57 7.68
C ILE A 36 -3.67 -20.16 6.85
N ARG A 37 -4.89 -19.99 7.32
CA ARG A 37 -6.14 -20.38 6.66
C ARG A 37 -6.99 -19.18 6.32
N LYS A 38 -6.94 -18.13 7.17
CA LYS A 38 -7.72 -16.90 7.04
C LYS A 38 -6.82 -15.68 7.12
N VAL A 39 -6.92 -14.84 6.11
CA VAL A 39 -6.24 -13.54 6.05
C VAL A 39 -7.27 -12.43 6.19
N PHE A 40 -6.94 -11.42 6.99
CA PHE A 40 -7.69 -10.17 7.11
C PHE A 40 -6.88 -9.05 6.43
N LEU A 41 -7.52 -8.27 5.56
CA LEU A 41 -6.86 -7.18 4.83
C LEU A 41 -7.37 -5.84 5.34
N ALA A 42 -6.46 -4.89 5.53
CA ALA A 42 -6.80 -3.52 5.90
C ALA A 42 -5.75 -2.53 5.40
N LEU A 43 -6.06 -1.24 5.44
CA LEU A 43 -5.11 -0.18 5.14
C LEU A 43 -4.12 -0.02 6.31
N ASP A 44 -4.63 0.06 7.53
CA ASP A 44 -3.89 0.32 8.77
C ASP A 44 -4.12 -0.76 9.81
N ALA A 45 -3.09 -1.07 10.62
CA ALA A 45 -3.24 -1.88 11.80
C ALA A 45 -3.65 -1.01 13.02
N THR A 46 -4.85 -0.43 12.98
CA THR A 46 -5.43 0.28 14.14
C THR A 46 -5.86 -0.71 15.23
N GLU A 47 -6.06 -0.26 16.48
CA GLU A 47 -6.61 -1.14 17.54
C GLU A 47 -7.96 -1.73 17.13
N GLU A 48 -8.80 -0.92 16.46
CA GLU A 48 -10.12 -1.35 15.97
C GLU A 48 -9.98 -2.43 14.88
N VAL A 49 -9.09 -2.25 13.89
CA VAL A 49 -8.83 -3.23 12.84
C VAL A 49 -8.28 -4.53 13.43
N ILE A 50 -7.36 -4.45 14.38
CA ILE A 50 -6.81 -5.63 15.07
C ILE A 50 -7.93 -6.37 15.82
N ARG A 51 -8.84 -5.65 16.51
CA ARG A 51 -9.99 -6.25 17.17
C ARG A 51 -10.90 -6.97 16.17
N GLN A 52 -11.20 -6.35 15.03
CA GLN A 52 -11.98 -6.98 13.94
C GLN A 52 -11.30 -8.23 13.40
N ALA A 53 -9.97 -8.22 13.24
CA ALA A 53 -9.22 -9.40 12.83
C ALA A 53 -9.31 -10.54 13.85
N VAL A 54 -9.27 -10.21 15.17
CA VAL A 54 -9.49 -11.17 16.27
C VAL A 54 -10.90 -11.76 16.21
N ASP A 55 -11.93 -10.91 16.11
CA ASP A 55 -13.33 -11.33 16.03
C ASP A 55 -13.59 -12.22 14.81
N ALA A 56 -12.94 -11.89 13.70
CA ALA A 56 -12.97 -12.69 12.48
C ALA A 56 -12.18 -14.00 12.57
N LYS A 57 -11.44 -14.24 13.66
CA LYS A 57 -10.52 -15.39 13.82
C LYS A 57 -9.52 -15.48 12.66
N ALA A 58 -8.90 -14.36 12.31
CA ALA A 58 -7.87 -14.32 11.29
C ALA A 58 -6.57 -14.95 11.80
N ASP A 59 -5.84 -15.60 10.92
CA ASP A 59 -4.51 -16.13 11.21
C ASP A 59 -3.42 -15.11 10.89
N MET A 60 -3.67 -14.23 9.93
CA MET A 60 -2.77 -13.17 9.50
C MET A 60 -3.55 -11.90 9.17
N LEU A 61 -3.07 -10.78 9.66
CA LEU A 61 -3.45 -9.43 9.24
C LEU A 61 -2.42 -8.92 8.25
N ILE A 62 -2.86 -8.59 7.04
CA ILE A 62 -2.02 -7.91 6.06
C ILE A 62 -2.51 -6.46 5.96
N THR A 63 -1.60 -5.51 6.13
CA THR A 63 -1.91 -4.09 5.95
C THR A 63 -1.03 -3.48 4.87
N HIS A 64 -1.48 -2.35 4.33
CA HIS A 64 -0.64 -1.51 3.50
C HIS A 64 0.39 -0.81 4.38
N HIS A 65 -0.03 0.01 5.32
CA HIS A 65 0.89 0.69 6.21
C HIS A 65 1.51 -0.26 7.24
N PRO A 66 2.83 -0.18 7.44
CA PRO A 66 3.52 -0.94 8.49
C PRO A 66 2.97 -0.61 9.88
N LEU A 67 2.78 -1.65 10.70
CA LEU A 67 2.50 -1.46 12.12
C LEU A 67 3.64 -0.74 12.82
N MET A 68 4.87 -1.11 12.47
CA MET A 68 6.10 -0.54 13.03
C MET A 68 6.94 0.07 11.92
N MET A 69 7.08 1.40 11.89
CA MET A 69 8.00 2.11 10.98
C MET A 69 9.43 2.15 11.51
N SER A 70 9.59 2.05 12.83
CA SER A 70 10.90 2.10 13.51
C SER A 70 10.98 1.02 14.57
N GLY A 71 12.19 0.74 15.04
CA GLY A 71 12.42 -0.25 16.09
C GLY A 71 11.68 0.05 17.39
N VAL A 72 11.06 -0.96 17.98
CA VAL A 72 10.32 -0.88 19.23
C VAL A 72 11.24 -1.29 20.39
N LYS A 73 11.48 -0.34 21.31
CA LYS A 73 12.38 -0.60 22.48
C LYS A 73 11.68 -1.34 23.62
N LYS A 74 10.35 -1.19 23.76
CA LYS A 74 9.55 -1.80 24.84
C LYS A 74 8.19 -2.21 24.30
N VAL A 75 7.72 -3.39 24.67
CA VAL A 75 6.38 -3.89 24.36
C VAL A 75 5.62 -4.05 25.68
N THR A 76 4.83 -3.04 26.03
CA THR A 76 4.03 -3.01 27.26
C THR A 76 2.62 -2.49 26.94
N SER A 77 1.64 -2.80 27.77
CA SER A 77 0.26 -2.33 27.65
C SER A 77 0.10 -0.81 27.83
N GLU A 78 1.12 -0.12 28.30
CA GLU A 78 1.11 1.33 28.53
C GLU A 78 1.17 2.13 27.23
N SER A 79 1.78 1.57 26.17
CA SER A 79 1.90 2.23 24.88
C SER A 79 0.89 1.68 23.86
N LEU A 80 0.42 2.54 22.95
CA LEU A 80 -0.45 2.14 21.85
C LEU A 80 0.17 1.00 21.01
N MET A 81 1.45 1.15 20.65
CA MET A 81 2.19 0.15 19.89
C MET A 81 2.31 -1.17 20.65
N GLY A 82 2.64 -1.09 21.94
CA GLY A 82 2.73 -2.28 22.78
C GLY A 82 1.41 -3.04 22.89
N ARG A 83 0.29 -2.35 23.08
CA ARG A 83 -1.04 -2.99 23.11
C ARG A 83 -1.37 -3.71 21.82
N LYS A 84 -1.11 -3.07 20.67
CA LYS A 84 -1.32 -3.67 19.34
C LYS A 84 -0.51 -4.96 19.17
N ILE A 85 0.78 -4.92 19.48
CA ILE A 85 1.68 -6.09 19.38
C ILE A 85 1.22 -7.20 20.35
N ILE A 86 0.92 -6.85 21.59
CA ILE A 86 0.44 -7.81 22.62
C ILE A 86 -0.86 -8.47 22.13
N THR A 87 -1.82 -7.70 21.62
CA THR A 87 -3.10 -8.26 21.14
C THR A 87 -2.88 -9.23 19.98
N LEU A 88 -2.04 -8.90 19.01
CA LEU A 88 -1.72 -9.80 17.90
C LEU A 88 -1.08 -11.10 18.40
N LEU A 89 -0.09 -11.00 19.29
CA LEU A 89 0.61 -12.17 19.83
C LEU A 89 -0.29 -13.04 20.71
N GLN A 90 -1.12 -12.45 21.58
CA GLN A 90 -2.04 -13.20 22.43
C GLN A 90 -3.11 -13.98 21.65
N ASN A 91 -3.48 -13.48 20.47
CA ASN A 91 -4.44 -14.14 19.58
C ASN A 91 -3.77 -14.94 18.47
N ASP A 92 -2.43 -15.10 18.55
CA ASP A 92 -1.64 -15.82 17.54
C ASP A 92 -1.87 -15.32 16.11
N ILE A 93 -2.05 -14.00 15.92
CA ILE A 93 -2.24 -13.37 14.62
C ILE A 93 -0.90 -12.85 14.12
N CYS A 94 -0.48 -13.32 12.94
CA CYS A 94 0.67 -12.77 12.24
C CYS A 94 0.32 -11.42 11.62
N HIS A 95 1.31 -10.51 11.52
CA HIS A 95 1.16 -9.25 10.80
C HIS A 95 2.22 -9.13 9.70
N TYR A 96 1.77 -8.75 8.52
CA TYR A 96 2.60 -8.48 7.34
C TYR A 96 2.20 -7.14 6.72
N ALA A 97 3.18 -6.31 6.37
CA ALA A 97 2.96 -5.03 5.71
C ALA A 97 3.40 -5.09 4.23
N MET A 98 2.56 -4.61 3.32
CA MET A 98 2.84 -4.41 1.90
C MET A 98 2.73 -2.90 1.63
N HIS A 99 3.82 -2.19 1.74
CA HIS A 99 3.87 -0.73 1.69
C HIS A 99 4.50 -0.24 0.38
N THR A 100 5.60 0.48 0.43
CA THR A 100 6.19 1.09 -0.75
C THR A 100 6.61 0.09 -1.84
N ASN A 101 6.92 -1.16 -1.49
CA ASN A 101 7.12 -2.23 -2.47
C ASN A 101 5.85 -2.52 -3.30
N TYR A 102 4.67 -2.40 -2.71
CA TYR A 102 3.39 -2.54 -3.40
C TYR A 102 3.07 -1.28 -4.23
N ASP A 103 3.38 -0.10 -3.71
CA ASP A 103 3.23 1.18 -4.43
C ASP A 103 4.01 1.16 -5.74
N VAL A 104 5.29 0.74 -5.66
CA VAL A 104 6.19 0.66 -6.82
C VAL A 104 5.70 -0.35 -7.85
N VAL A 105 5.29 -1.54 -7.42
CA VAL A 105 4.96 -2.64 -8.35
C VAL A 105 3.55 -2.54 -8.92
N GLU A 106 2.57 -2.11 -8.12
CA GLU A 106 1.15 -2.25 -8.51
C GLU A 106 0.36 -0.94 -8.45
N MET A 107 0.42 -0.18 -7.34
CA MET A 107 -0.52 0.93 -7.12
C MET A 107 -0.37 2.05 -8.15
N GLY A 108 0.85 2.50 -8.40
CA GLY A 108 1.11 3.52 -9.43
C GLY A 108 0.64 3.08 -10.81
N PRO A 109 1.11 1.94 -11.34
CA PRO A 109 0.64 1.38 -12.61
C PRO A 109 -0.87 1.19 -12.69
N ALA A 110 -1.49 0.66 -11.63
CA ALA A 110 -2.95 0.46 -11.58
C ALA A 110 -3.70 1.80 -11.65
N ALA A 111 -3.28 2.81 -10.89
CA ALA A 111 -3.89 4.13 -10.92
C ALA A 111 -3.78 4.78 -12.31
N GLY A 112 -2.60 4.71 -12.94
CA GLY A 112 -2.41 5.18 -14.31
C GLY A 112 -3.30 4.47 -15.34
N ALA A 113 -3.44 3.15 -15.22
CA ALA A 113 -4.33 2.35 -16.07
C ALA A 113 -5.80 2.69 -15.85
N MET A 114 -6.24 2.86 -14.59
CA MET A 114 -7.62 3.26 -14.26
C MET A 114 -7.95 4.64 -14.85
N LEU A 115 -7.03 5.58 -14.80
CA LEU A 115 -7.17 6.91 -15.41
C LEU A 115 -6.99 6.88 -16.94
N LYS A 116 -6.62 5.73 -17.53
CA LYS A 116 -6.36 5.55 -18.97
C LYS A 116 -5.30 6.51 -19.50
N LEU A 117 -4.25 6.73 -18.73
CA LEU A 117 -3.18 7.65 -19.12
C LEU A 117 -2.46 7.13 -20.37
N LYS A 118 -2.22 8.03 -21.32
CA LYS A 118 -1.38 7.82 -22.50
C LYS A 118 0.04 8.30 -22.23
N ARG A 119 1.02 7.73 -22.92
CA ARG A 119 2.44 8.10 -22.78
C ARG A 119 2.84 8.17 -21.31
N SER A 120 2.37 7.18 -20.55
CA SER A 120 2.61 7.13 -19.10
C SER A 120 4.06 6.78 -18.80
N ALA A 121 4.57 7.37 -17.74
CA ALA A 121 5.88 7.09 -17.16
C ALA A 121 5.76 7.08 -15.63
N VAL A 122 6.75 6.52 -14.96
CA VAL A 122 6.87 6.59 -13.50
C VAL A 122 6.99 8.06 -13.08
N LEU A 123 6.30 8.46 -12.02
CA LEU A 123 6.34 9.83 -11.52
C LEU A 123 7.64 10.11 -10.77
N GLU A 124 8.01 9.23 -9.85
CA GLU A 124 9.24 9.30 -9.08
C GLU A 124 10.00 7.97 -9.24
N VAL A 125 11.08 8.00 -10.01
CA VAL A 125 11.91 6.82 -10.26
C VAL A 125 12.77 6.53 -9.04
N THR A 126 12.58 5.38 -8.41
CA THR A 126 13.32 4.96 -7.21
C THR A 126 14.36 3.88 -7.52
N LEU A 127 14.12 3.11 -8.57
CA LEU A 127 15.08 2.12 -9.06
C LEU A 127 14.97 1.90 -10.57
N VAL A 128 16.01 1.30 -11.13
CA VAL A 128 16.02 0.80 -12.50
C VAL A 128 16.27 -0.70 -12.43
N ASP A 129 15.35 -1.47 -12.98
CA ASP A 129 15.49 -2.93 -13.04
C ASP A 129 16.72 -3.30 -13.89
N PRO A 130 17.70 -4.00 -13.33
CA PRO A 130 18.98 -4.24 -14.01
C PRO A 130 18.87 -5.19 -15.22
N ASP A 131 17.84 -6.04 -15.25
CA ASP A 131 17.67 -7.02 -16.33
C ASP A 131 16.89 -6.44 -17.50
N THR A 132 15.88 -5.63 -17.21
CA THR A 132 14.97 -5.05 -18.21
C THR A 132 15.26 -3.60 -18.56
N MET A 133 16.09 -2.92 -17.77
CA MET A 133 16.39 -1.47 -17.85
C MET A 133 15.12 -0.61 -17.71
N ARG A 134 14.07 -1.12 -17.10
CA ARG A 134 12.83 -0.38 -16.84
C ARG A 134 12.97 0.47 -15.59
N GLU A 135 12.49 1.69 -15.68
CA GLU A 135 12.31 2.56 -14.53
C GLU A 135 11.12 2.07 -13.71
N GLU A 136 11.32 1.95 -12.41
CA GLU A 136 10.31 1.59 -11.43
C GLU A 136 10.32 2.62 -10.31
N GLY A 137 9.17 2.84 -9.67
CA GLY A 137 9.07 3.83 -8.61
C GLY A 137 7.62 4.18 -8.26
N ILE A 138 7.46 5.26 -7.53
CA ILE A 138 6.19 5.68 -6.93
C ILE A 138 5.40 6.55 -7.90
N GLY A 139 4.11 6.24 -8.04
CA GLY A 139 3.16 7.01 -8.82
C GLY A 139 3.38 6.93 -10.32
N MET A 140 2.48 7.56 -11.05
CA MET A 140 2.50 7.61 -12.51
C MET A 140 2.22 9.02 -13.01
N THR A 141 2.84 9.40 -14.12
CA THR A 141 2.49 10.60 -14.89
C THR A 141 2.06 10.19 -16.31
N GLY A 142 1.25 11.00 -16.95
CA GLY A 142 0.83 10.73 -18.33
C GLY A 142 -0.15 11.76 -18.86
N GLU A 143 -0.59 11.55 -20.11
CA GLU A 143 -1.55 12.39 -20.78
C GLU A 143 -2.96 11.84 -20.60
N LEU A 144 -3.91 12.71 -20.34
CA LEU A 144 -5.34 12.39 -20.39
C LEU A 144 -5.79 12.07 -21.82
N LEU A 145 -6.92 11.43 -21.99
CA LEU A 145 -7.48 11.09 -23.31
C LEU A 145 -7.77 12.33 -24.15
N ARG A 146 -8.13 13.45 -23.50
CA ARG A 146 -8.34 14.79 -24.08
C ARG A 146 -8.00 15.85 -23.04
N PRO A 147 -7.71 17.10 -23.46
CA PRO A 147 -7.65 18.22 -22.53
C PRO A 147 -8.99 18.39 -21.79
N VAL A 148 -8.91 18.70 -20.50
CA VAL A 148 -10.08 18.93 -19.61
C VAL A 148 -9.77 20.07 -18.66
N THR A 149 -10.80 20.66 -18.04
CA THR A 149 -10.58 21.57 -16.90
C THR A 149 -10.15 20.80 -15.66
N VAL A 150 -9.56 21.50 -14.69
CA VAL A 150 -9.24 20.90 -13.38
C VAL A 150 -10.51 20.36 -12.71
N GLU A 151 -11.65 21.05 -12.85
CA GLU A 151 -12.94 20.58 -12.34
C GLU A 151 -13.41 19.29 -13.00
N GLU A 152 -13.36 19.22 -14.34
CA GLU A 152 -13.68 17.99 -15.07
C GLU A 152 -12.72 16.84 -14.70
N CYS A 153 -11.43 17.13 -14.51
CA CYS A 153 -10.45 16.15 -14.04
C CYS A 153 -10.81 15.60 -12.64
N ALA A 154 -11.24 16.45 -11.73
CA ALA A 154 -11.70 16.06 -10.41
C ALA A 154 -12.93 15.12 -10.47
N GLU A 155 -13.89 15.38 -11.37
CA GLU A 155 -15.04 14.49 -11.57
C GLU A 155 -14.63 13.14 -12.21
N ILE A 156 -13.65 13.13 -13.10
CA ILE A 156 -13.04 11.88 -13.61
C ILE A 156 -12.45 11.08 -12.46
N VAL A 157 -11.63 11.70 -11.58
CA VAL A 157 -11.02 11.06 -10.42
C VAL A 157 -12.10 10.49 -9.48
N LYS A 158 -13.13 11.27 -9.13
CA LYS A 158 -14.26 10.80 -8.32
C LYS A 158 -14.91 9.55 -8.91
N THR A 159 -15.19 9.58 -10.20
CA THR A 159 -15.86 8.48 -10.89
C THR A 159 -14.99 7.23 -10.95
N VAL A 160 -13.74 7.39 -11.35
CA VAL A 160 -12.80 6.29 -11.56
C VAL A 160 -12.45 5.58 -10.25
N PHE A 161 -12.21 6.35 -9.19
CA PHE A 161 -11.85 5.81 -7.87
C PHE A 161 -13.05 5.63 -6.93
N LYS A 162 -14.29 5.91 -7.41
CA LYS A 162 -15.55 5.76 -6.66
C LYS A 162 -15.54 6.54 -5.34
N LEU A 163 -15.07 7.79 -5.39
CA LEU A 163 -14.99 8.66 -4.23
C LEU A 163 -16.27 9.50 -4.09
N ASP A 164 -16.72 9.69 -2.85
CA ASP A 164 -17.88 10.55 -2.56
C ASP A 164 -17.56 12.03 -2.76
N SER A 165 -16.30 12.42 -2.47
CA SER A 165 -15.83 13.79 -2.60
C SER A 165 -14.35 13.87 -2.92
N VAL A 166 -13.93 14.98 -3.55
CA VAL A 166 -12.51 15.35 -3.75
C VAL A 166 -12.32 16.81 -3.40
N LYS A 167 -11.12 17.17 -3.00
CA LYS A 167 -10.74 18.58 -2.75
C LYS A 167 -9.97 19.11 -3.94
N ILE A 168 -10.33 20.29 -4.42
CA ILE A 168 -9.62 20.98 -5.50
C ILE A 168 -8.86 22.16 -4.90
N PHE A 169 -7.58 22.25 -5.22
CA PHE A 169 -6.72 23.38 -4.89
C PHE A 169 -6.22 24.00 -6.20
N GLY A 170 -6.48 25.30 -6.41
CA GLY A 170 -6.09 26.04 -7.60
C GLY A 170 -7.26 26.45 -8.48
N ASP A 171 -6.94 26.93 -9.69
CA ASP A 171 -7.91 27.41 -10.66
C ASP A 171 -8.68 26.24 -11.30
N ARG A 172 -9.99 26.20 -11.10
CA ARG A 172 -10.87 25.14 -11.59
C ARG A 172 -11.02 25.12 -13.09
N ASP A 173 -10.95 26.29 -13.72
CA ASP A 173 -11.17 26.46 -15.16
C ASP A 173 -9.89 26.21 -15.98
N ARG A 174 -8.75 26.09 -15.31
CA ARG A 174 -7.48 25.81 -15.96
C ARG A 174 -7.55 24.50 -16.74
N ILE A 175 -7.16 24.55 -18.02
CA ILE A 175 -7.04 23.35 -18.85
C ILE A 175 -5.79 22.56 -18.50
N VAL A 176 -5.96 21.26 -18.33
CA VAL A 176 -4.90 20.28 -18.07
C VAL A 176 -4.95 19.15 -19.10
N GLU A 177 -3.77 18.76 -19.60
CA GLU A 177 -3.60 17.66 -20.56
C GLU A 177 -2.77 16.54 -19.94
N ARG A 178 -1.84 16.90 -19.05
CA ARG A 178 -0.98 15.99 -18.31
C ARG A 178 -1.33 15.99 -16.84
N VAL A 179 -1.32 14.81 -16.27
CA VAL A 179 -1.55 14.60 -14.83
C VAL A 179 -0.47 13.72 -14.25
N ALA A 180 -0.30 13.87 -12.95
CA ALA A 180 0.45 12.93 -12.14
C ALA A 180 -0.49 12.37 -11.07
N VAL A 181 -0.37 11.07 -10.78
CA VAL A 181 -1.04 10.40 -9.68
C VAL A 181 0.02 9.75 -8.80
N SER A 182 0.01 10.10 -7.52
CA SER A 182 0.84 9.47 -6.49
C SER A 182 -0.02 8.58 -5.60
N THR A 183 0.58 7.57 -5.06
CA THR A 183 0.02 6.65 -4.08
C THR A 183 0.48 7.05 -2.69
#